data_ee6b7b82a67e967c63f89c5cadbe2a3d
#
_entry.id   ee6b7b82a67e967c63f89c5cadbe2a3d
#
_cell.length_a   1.000
_cell.length_b   1.000
_cell.length_c   1.000
_cell.angle_alpha   90.00
_cell.angle_beta   90.00
_cell.angle_gamma   90.00
#
_symmetry.space_group_name_H-M   'P 1'
#
loop_
_entity.id
_entity.type
_entity.pdbx_description
1 polymer ?
#
loop_
_entity_poly.entity_id
_entity_poly.type
_entity_poly.pdbx_seq_one_letter_code
_entity_poly.pdbx_strand_id
1 'polypeptide(L)'
;MLVEDIMSRDPLYVEDSTFLTNARQLIRDNHVRGLPVVDDQKRVIGIVTTQDMLRVTSTRSNVTVSGFTVSVPLVTGDTNVMDAAKLMLPQNSIILPVVQSQENPVLRGVISIIDIFGNINPVKVPDRAISEIMSTKVVTATPDEPMTKAWDKMLESDFTGLPVVNDKGEPVGMITRFDILKRGWARIGKEDGSKIREAPHLHVDKLMSTPIFSLTPEDSLQSAIEMMLKQDIGRISVVDHGKLVGIVDRYDLIRSYLGERK
;
A
#
# COMPACT_ATOMS: atom_id res chain seq x y z
N MET A 1 -11.58 2.12 22.27
CA MET A 1 -10.70 3.08 21.63
C MET A 1 -11.43 3.61 20.41
N LEU A 2 -11.51 4.90 20.30
CA LEU A 2 -12.17 5.60 19.20
C LEU A 2 -11.15 6.02 18.15
N VAL A 3 -11.60 6.27 16.94
CA VAL A 3 -10.75 6.73 15.83
C VAL A 3 -10.03 8.03 16.19
N GLU A 4 -10.70 8.96 16.85
CA GLU A 4 -10.10 10.24 17.27
C GLU A 4 -8.93 10.11 18.25
N ASP A 5 -8.81 8.97 18.95
CA ASP A 5 -7.71 8.69 19.87
C ASP A 5 -6.39 8.45 19.15
N ILE A 6 -6.45 7.95 17.90
CA ILE A 6 -5.27 7.47 17.15
C ILE A 6 -5.12 8.04 15.74
N MET A 7 -6.10 8.77 15.21
CA MET A 7 -6.05 9.35 13.86
C MET A 7 -4.97 10.43 13.73
N SER A 8 -4.45 10.62 12.55
CA SER A 8 -3.70 11.82 12.17
C SER A 8 -4.67 12.99 12.03
N ARG A 9 -4.51 14.04 12.88
CA ARG A 9 -5.44 15.20 12.94
C ARG A 9 -5.12 16.30 11.92
N ASP A 10 -3.96 16.28 11.31
CA ASP A 10 -3.52 17.21 10.26
C ASP A 10 -3.10 16.43 9.01
N PRO A 11 -4.07 15.81 8.32
CA PRO A 11 -3.77 14.94 7.20
C PRO A 11 -3.38 15.75 5.97
N LEU A 12 -2.39 15.25 5.22
CA LEU A 12 -2.18 15.71 3.85
C LEU A 12 -3.39 15.32 3.00
N TYR A 13 -3.84 16.25 2.17
CA TYR A 13 -4.94 16.05 1.23
C TYR A 13 -4.67 16.79 -0.09
N VAL A 14 -5.48 16.57 -1.08
CA VAL A 14 -5.49 17.30 -2.35
C VAL A 14 -6.91 17.70 -2.71
N GLU A 15 -7.04 18.83 -3.42
CA GLU A 15 -8.30 19.22 -4.03
C GLU A 15 -8.53 18.43 -5.33
N ASP A 16 -9.77 18.24 -5.73
CA ASP A 16 -10.18 17.48 -6.91
C ASP A 16 -9.60 18.06 -8.22
N SER A 17 -9.36 19.37 -8.24
CA SER A 17 -8.71 20.11 -9.33
C SER A 17 -7.19 19.94 -9.39
N THR A 18 -6.57 19.35 -8.35
CA THR A 18 -5.12 19.16 -8.28
C THR A 18 -4.64 18.27 -9.41
N PHE A 19 -3.56 18.65 -10.10
CA PHE A 19 -2.94 17.79 -11.10
C PHE A 19 -2.36 16.53 -10.44
N LEU A 20 -2.56 15.39 -11.11
CA LEU A 20 -2.08 14.10 -10.63
C LEU A 20 -0.56 14.09 -10.41
N THR A 21 0.20 14.88 -11.18
CA THR A 21 1.64 15.05 -11.01
C THR A 21 2.00 15.67 -9.66
N ASN A 22 1.21 16.64 -9.18
CA ASN A 22 1.42 17.28 -7.89
C ASN A 22 1.05 16.34 -6.73
N ALA A 23 -0.06 15.61 -6.85
CA ALA A 23 -0.44 14.59 -5.88
C ALA A 23 0.61 13.48 -5.78
N ARG A 24 1.19 13.06 -6.92
CA ARG A 24 2.31 12.11 -6.97
C ARG A 24 3.53 12.63 -6.23
N GLN A 25 3.85 13.91 -6.39
CA GLN A 25 4.96 14.55 -5.69
C GLN A 25 4.71 14.55 -4.18
N LEU A 26 3.50 14.94 -3.73
CA LEU A 26 3.10 14.92 -2.33
C LEU A 26 3.24 13.54 -1.70
N ILE A 27 2.73 12.50 -2.37
CA ILE A 27 2.83 11.11 -1.92
C ILE A 27 4.29 10.68 -1.76
N ARG A 28 5.13 11.00 -2.76
CA ARG A 28 6.54 10.62 -2.77
C ARG A 28 7.33 11.34 -1.67
N ASP A 29 7.15 12.66 -1.57
CA ASP A 29 7.97 13.51 -0.71
C ASP A 29 7.60 13.34 0.78
N ASN A 30 6.35 12.96 1.07
CA ASN A 30 5.87 12.71 2.43
C ASN A 30 5.75 11.22 2.80
N HIS A 31 6.14 10.32 1.93
CA HIS A 31 6.11 8.87 2.16
C HIS A 31 4.72 8.32 2.52
N VAL A 32 3.65 9.02 2.15
CA VAL A 32 2.27 8.57 2.34
C VAL A 32 1.85 7.63 1.21
N ARG A 33 0.85 6.79 1.45
CA ARG A 33 0.39 5.76 0.49
C ARG A 33 -0.88 6.14 -0.24
N GLY A 34 -1.52 7.21 0.19
CA GLY A 34 -2.72 7.76 -0.39
C GLY A 34 -3.05 9.09 0.23
N LEU A 35 -3.89 9.86 -0.44
CA LEU A 35 -4.33 11.18 -0.02
C LEU A 35 -5.85 11.25 -0.12
N PRO A 36 -6.55 11.80 0.89
CA PRO A 36 -7.91 12.25 0.74
C PRO A 36 -8.01 13.28 -0.40
N VAL A 37 -9.07 13.17 -1.18
CA VAL A 37 -9.45 14.16 -2.20
C VAL A 37 -10.65 14.91 -1.68
N VAL A 38 -10.59 16.23 -1.70
CA VAL A 38 -11.63 17.11 -1.18
C VAL A 38 -12.10 18.09 -2.23
N ASP A 39 -13.31 18.64 -2.03
CA ASP A 39 -13.83 19.78 -2.79
C ASP A 39 -13.33 21.12 -2.19
N ASP A 40 -13.82 22.24 -2.77
CA ASP A 40 -13.49 23.61 -2.35
C ASP A 40 -13.96 23.95 -0.91
N GLN A 41 -14.88 23.17 -0.34
CA GLN A 41 -15.36 23.29 1.04
C GLN A 41 -14.68 22.29 1.99
N LYS A 42 -13.60 21.64 1.56
CA LYS A 42 -12.90 20.57 2.28
C LYS A 42 -13.76 19.33 2.59
N ARG A 43 -14.84 19.11 1.84
CA ARG A 43 -15.63 17.89 1.96
C ARG A 43 -14.96 16.77 1.20
N VAL A 44 -14.87 15.60 1.81
CA VAL A 44 -14.21 14.43 1.21
C VAL A 44 -15.05 13.89 0.05
N ILE A 45 -14.40 13.74 -1.12
CA ILE A 45 -14.97 13.12 -2.32
C ILE A 45 -14.52 11.65 -2.41
N GLY A 46 -13.32 11.34 -1.91
CA GLY A 46 -12.74 10.00 -1.94
C GLY A 46 -11.25 10.05 -1.60
N ILE A 47 -10.52 9.07 -2.10
CA ILE A 47 -9.06 9.00 -1.96
C ILE A 47 -8.39 8.78 -3.33
N VAL A 48 -7.11 9.12 -3.41
CA VAL A 48 -6.22 8.75 -4.49
C VAL A 48 -4.98 8.09 -3.90
N THR A 49 -4.52 7.01 -4.51
CA THR A 49 -3.47 6.15 -3.95
C THR A 49 -2.22 6.09 -4.85
N THR A 50 -1.15 5.49 -4.35
CA THR A 50 0.04 5.18 -5.17
C THR A 50 -0.31 4.36 -6.41
N GLN A 51 -1.32 3.48 -6.35
CA GLN A 51 -1.77 2.69 -7.48
C GLN A 51 -2.32 3.57 -8.62
N ASP A 52 -3.13 4.56 -8.27
CA ASP A 52 -3.73 5.48 -9.23
C ASP A 52 -2.67 6.37 -9.87
N MET A 53 -1.66 6.78 -9.07
CA MET A 53 -0.52 7.57 -9.56
C MET A 53 0.27 6.87 -10.65
N LEU A 54 0.29 5.54 -10.63
CA LEU A 54 1.08 4.74 -11.57
C LEU A 54 0.32 4.37 -12.84
N ARG A 55 -1.00 4.56 -12.87
CA ARG A 55 -1.80 4.38 -14.09
C ARG A 55 -1.57 5.49 -15.12
N VAL A 56 -1.08 6.65 -14.67
CA VAL A 56 -0.77 7.78 -15.57
C VAL A 56 0.73 7.86 -15.80
N THR A 57 1.13 7.57 -17.01
CA THR A 57 2.54 7.47 -17.41
C THR A 57 3.16 8.79 -17.85
N SER A 58 2.33 9.79 -18.18
CA SER A 58 2.80 11.11 -18.61
C SER A 58 3.19 12.01 -17.44
N THR A 59 4.34 12.68 -17.55
CA THR A 59 4.81 13.70 -16.59
C THR A 59 4.28 15.10 -16.93
N ARG A 60 3.62 15.26 -18.05
CA ARG A 60 3.05 16.54 -18.53
C ARG A 60 1.54 16.44 -18.77
N SER A 61 0.86 15.53 -18.10
CA SER A 61 -0.59 15.44 -18.26
C SER A 61 -1.29 16.53 -17.46
N ASN A 62 -2.23 17.21 -18.06
CA ASN A 62 -3.17 18.10 -17.39
C ASN A 62 -4.30 17.31 -16.71
N VAL A 63 -4.06 16.04 -16.41
CA VAL A 63 -5.03 15.17 -15.74
C VAL A 63 -5.07 15.51 -14.26
N THR A 64 -6.26 15.78 -13.77
CA THR A 64 -6.52 16.05 -12.35
C THR A 64 -6.77 14.75 -11.58
N VAL A 65 -6.66 14.81 -10.26
CA VAL A 65 -6.93 13.66 -9.39
C VAL A 65 -8.39 13.22 -9.44
N SER A 66 -9.32 14.09 -9.81
CA SER A 66 -10.77 13.78 -9.90
C SER A 66 -11.05 12.57 -10.78
N GLY A 67 -10.30 12.39 -11.89
CA GLY A 67 -10.43 11.24 -12.79
C GLY A 67 -9.94 9.90 -12.21
N PHE A 68 -9.26 9.91 -11.05
CA PHE A 68 -8.66 8.75 -10.39
C PHE A 68 -9.12 8.60 -8.95
N THR A 69 -9.99 9.47 -8.48
CA THR A 69 -10.54 9.43 -7.12
C THR A 69 -11.45 8.24 -6.97
N VAL A 70 -11.17 7.43 -5.96
CA VAL A 70 -11.96 6.26 -5.60
C VAL A 70 -12.75 6.57 -4.33
N SER A 71 -14.06 6.30 -4.37
CA SER A 71 -14.90 6.42 -3.19
C SER A 71 -14.52 5.34 -2.17
N VAL A 72 -14.41 5.74 -0.91
CA VAL A 72 -14.13 4.84 0.22
C VAL A 72 -15.08 5.15 1.37
N PRO A 73 -15.30 4.21 2.30
CA PRO A 73 -16.06 4.50 3.51
C PRO A 73 -15.46 5.70 4.26
N LEU A 74 -16.32 6.54 4.78
CA LEU A 74 -15.96 7.65 5.67
C LEU A 74 -16.27 7.24 7.11
N VAL A 75 -15.39 7.61 8.03
CA VAL A 75 -15.59 7.38 9.46
C VAL A 75 -15.60 8.73 10.22
N THR A 76 -16.18 8.75 11.40
CA THR A 76 -16.15 9.90 12.30
C THR A 76 -15.19 9.65 13.46
N GLY A 77 -14.84 10.69 14.21
CA GLY A 77 -13.92 10.56 15.34
C GLY A 77 -14.41 9.58 16.42
N ASP A 78 -15.71 9.49 16.62
CA ASP A 78 -16.37 8.60 17.58
C ASP A 78 -16.57 7.15 17.08
N THR A 79 -16.18 6.85 15.85
CA THR A 79 -16.19 5.48 15.31
C THR A 79 -15.25 4.59 16.13
N ASN A 80 -15.67 3.35 16.43
CA ASN A 80 -14.78 2.38 17.05
C ASN A 80 -13.68 1.97 16.09
N VAL A 81 -12.43 1.90 16.57
CA VAL A 81 -11.26 1.55 15.74
C VAL A 81 -11.39 0.19 15.05
N MET A 82 -12.02 -0.81 15.72
CA MET A 82 -12.23 -2.13 15.13
C MET A 82 -13.27 -2.11 14.01
N ASP A 83 -14.27 -1.23 14.11
CA ASP A 83 -15.26 -1.07 13.05
C ASP A 83 -14.64 -0.31 11.86
N ALA A 84 -13.81 0.69 12.09
CA ALA A 84 -13.01 1.31 11.04
C ALA A 84 -12.09 0.28 10.33
N ALA A 85 -11.43 -0.61 11.08
CA ALA A 85 -10.62 -1.69 10.52
C ALA A 85 -11.42 -2.62 9.60
N LYS A 86 -12.64 -3.02 9.99
CA LYS A 86 -13.53 -3.83 9.15
C LYS A 86 -13.93 -3.12 7.85
N LEU A 87 -14.14 -1.81 7.89
CA LEU A 87 -14.48 -1.02 6.71
C LEU A 87 -13.32 -0.94 5.70
N MET A 88 -12.07 -1.11 6.13
CA MET A 88 -10.90 -1.12 5.25
C MET A 88 -10.81 -2.37 4.37
N LEU A 89 -11.31 -3.52 4.84
CA LEU A 89 -11.10 -4.83 4.21
C LEU A 89 -11.79 -4.98 2.84
N PRO A 90 -13.09 -4.67 2.66
CA PRO A 90 -13.78 -4.95 1.40
C PRO A 90 -13.21 -4.22 0.19
N GLN A 91 -12.62 -3.05 0.41
CA GLN A 91 -12.08 -2.21 -0.66
C GLN A 91 -10.56 -2.21 -0.72
N ASN A 92 -9.90 -3.04 0.09
CA ASN A 92 -8.45 -3.03 0.24
C ASN A 92 -7.91 -1.59 0.45
N SER A 93 -8.61 -0.80 1.28
CA SER A 93 -8.20 0.57 1.59
C SER A 93 -7.25 0.58 2.77
N ILE A 94 -6.05 1.12 2.57
CA ILE A 94 -5.05 1.26 3.64
C ILE A 94 -5.28 2.47 4.54
N ILE A 95 -6.15 3.40 4.10
CA ILE A 95 -6.52 4.62 4.83
C ILE A 95 -8.02 4.85 4.72
N LEU A 96 -8.62 5.44 5.75
CA LEU A 96 -9.97 6.00 5.70
C LEU A 96 -9.93 7.47 6.11
N PRO A 97 -10.61 8.36 5.35
CA PRO A 97 -10.81 9.73 5.78
C PRO A 97 -11.71 9.77 7.02
N VAL A 98 -11.31 10.58 7.99
CA VAL A 98 -12.11 10.88 9.17
C VAL A 98 -12.80 12.24 8.96
N VAL A 99 -14.12 12.25 9.04
CA VAL A 99 -14.93 13.42 8.71
C VAL A 99 -15.69 13.94 9.92
N GLN A 100 -16.20 15.16 9.80
CA GLN A 100 -16.97 15.80 10.86
C GLN A 100 -18.27 15.05 11.16
N SER A 101 -19.05 14.72 10.12
CA SER A 101 -20.22 13.84 10.17
C SER A 101 -20.49 13.27 8.79
N GLN A 102 -21.39 12.29 8.70
CA GLN A 102 -21.78 11.70 7.40
C GLN A 102 -22.54 12.70 6.52
N GLU A 103 -23.35 13.59 7.12
CA GLU A 103 -24.13 14.61 6.41
C GLU A 103 -23.25 15.79 5.98
N ASN A 104 -22.19 16.07 6.74
CA ASN A 104 -21.23 17.12 6.44
C ASN A 104 -19.81 16.54 6.47
N PRO A 105 -19.36 15.89 5.38
CA PRO A 105 -18.12 15.11 5.33
C PRO A 105 -16.86 15.98 5.23
N VAL A 106 -16.77 17.06 6.00
CA VAL A 106 -15.57 17.90 6.07
C VAL A 106 -14.44 17.11 6.71
N LEU A 107 -13.30 17.06 6.03
CA LEU A 107 -12.12 16.31 6.46
C LEU A 107 -11.61 16.82 7.83
N ARG A 108 -11.43 15.90 8.77
CA ARG A 108 -10.91 16.16 10.12
C ARG A 108 -9.62 15.38 10.41
N GLY A 109 -9.40 14.29 9.72
CA GLY A 109 -8.24 13.45 9.93
C GLY A 109 -8.18 12.30 8.94
N VAL A 110 -7.21 11.43 9.16
CA VAL A 110 -7.06 10.14 8.45
C VAL A 110 -6.70 9.08 9.47
N ILE A 111 -7.27 7.89 9.33
CA ILE A 111 -6.83 6.69 10.03
C ILE A 111 -6.31 5.67 9.04
N SER A 112 -5.19 5.03 9.36
CA SER A 112 -4.57 3.99 8.54
C SER A 112 -4.45 2.66 9.28
N ILE A 113 -4.22 1.56 8.55
CA ILE A 113 -3.92 0.25 9.16
C ILE A 113 -2.70 0.34 10.09
N ILE A 114 -1.73 1.19 9.79
CA ILE A 114 -0.53 1.38 10.63
C ILE A 114 -0.88 2.06 11.96
N ASP A 115 -1.77 3.04 11.94
CA ASP A 115 -2.24 3.68 13.19
C ASP A 115 -2.96 2.64 14.07
N ILE A 116 -3.76 1.76 13.45
CA ILE A 116 -4.43 0.67 14.15
C ILE A 116 -3.39 -0.28 14.75
N PHE A 117 -2.44 -0.76 13.96
CA PHE A 117 -1.38 -1.68 14.44
C PHE A 117 -0.55 -1.08 15.58
N GLY A 118 -0.20 0.20 15.48
CA GLY A 118 0.56 0.91 16.51
C GLY A 118 -0.18 1.04 17.86
N ASN A 119 -1.51 0.82 17.87
CA ASN A 119 -2.36 0.96 19.05
C ASN A 119 -3.09 -0.35 19.42
N ILE A 120 -2.76 -1.47 18.77
CA ILE A 120 -3.25 -2.80 19.17
C ILE A 120 -2.71 -3.16 20.55
N ASN A 121 -3.58 -3.69 21.40
CA ASN A 121 -3.15 -4.31 22.64
C ASN A 121 -2.49 -5.67 22.32
N PRO A 122 -1.19 -5.87 22.58
CA PRO A 122 -0.49 -7.12 22.26
C PRO A 122 -1.14 -8.37 22.88
N VAL A 123 -1.71 -8.24 24.06
CA VAL A 123 -2.40 -9.34 24.76
C VAL A 123 -3.64 -9.84 24.03
N LYS A 124 -4.21 -9.00 23.14
CA LYS A 124 -5.41 -9.33 22.35
C LYS A 124 -5.09 -9.80 20.94
N VAL A 125 -3.83 -9.88 20.57
CA VAL A 125 -3.43 -10.43 19.28
C VAL A 125 -3.69 -11.94 19.31
N PRO A 126 -4.47 -12.50 18.35
CA PRO A 126 -4.69 -13.94 18.30
C PRO A 126 -3.38 -14.71 18.18
N ASP A 127 -3.28 -15.80 18.90
CA ASP A 127 -2.15 -16.73 18.78
C ASP A 127 -2.33 -17.55 17.47
N ARG A 128 -1.80 -17.03 16.38
CA ARG A 128 -1.86 -17.64 15.04
C ARG A 128 -0.48 -17.66 14.43
N ALA A 129 -0.13 -18.79 13.82
CA ALA A 129 1.07 -18.95 13.03
C ALA A 129 0.91 -18.24 11.65
N ILE A 130 2.00 -17.76 11.11
CA ILE A 130 2.02 -17.11 9.77
C ILE A 130 1.56 -18.08 8.69
N SER A 131 1.87 -19.38 8.82
CA SER A 131 1.40 -20.42 7.89
C SER A 131 -0.13 -20.51 7.74
N GLU A 132 -0.88 -20.09 8.78
CA GLU A 132 -2.35 -20.12 8.73
C GLU A 132 -2.97 -18.96 7.92
N ILE A 133 -2.19 -17.88 7.73
CA ILE A 133 -2.70 -16.63 7.17
C ILE A 133 -1.99 -16.20 5.88
N MET A 134 -0.79 -16.72 5.62
CA MET A 134 0.00 -16.37 4.44
C MET A 134 -0.68 -16.78 3.13
N SER A 135 -0.37 -16.04 2.07
CA SER A 135 -0.62 -16.46 0.70
C SER A 135 0.54 -17.32 0.21
N THR A 136 0.23 -18.55 -0.25
CA THR A 136 1.25 -19.48 -0.77
C THR A 136 1.45 -19.37 -2.28
N LYS A 137 0.47 -18.83 -3.01
CA LYS A 137 0.62 -18.53 -4.44
C LYS A 137 1.29 -17.17 -4.60
N VAL A 138 2.62 -17.14 -4.62
CA VAL A 138 3.39 -15.91 -4.66
C VAL A 138 3.89 -15.65 -6.09
N VAL A 139 3.53 -14.48 -6.63
CA VAL A 139 4.14 -13.98 -7.87
C VAL A 139 5.46 -13.30 -7.52
N THR A 140 6.52 -13.68 -8.21
CA THR A 140 7.88 -13.20 -7.94
C THR A 140 8.50 -12.52 -9.16
N ALA A 141 9.56 -11.76 -8.93
CA ALA A 141 10.46 -11.25 -9.94
C ALA A 141 11.87 -11.86 -9.75
N THR A 142 12.75 -11.74 -10.73
CA THR A 142 14.16 -12.07 -10.59
C THR A 142 15.01 -10.78 -10.65
N PRO A 143 16.25 -10.78 -10.10
CA PRO A 143 17.10 -9.59 -10.08
C PRO A 143 17.38 -9.00 -11.47
N ASP A 144 17.58 -9.87 -12.45
CA ASP A 144 17.92 -9.55 -13.85
C ASP A 144 16.67 -9.30 -14.72
N GLU A 145 15.48 -9.47 -14.15
CA GLU A 145 14.23 -9.24 -14.88
C GLU A 145 14.10 -7.76 -15.28
N PRO A 146 13.70 -7.46 -16.54
CA PRO A 146 13.38 -6.08 -16.94
C PRO A 146 12.30 -5.49 -16.04
N MET A 147 12.49 -4.24 -15.61
CA MET A 147 11.54 -3.56 -14.71
C MET A 147 10.14 -3.46 -15.33
N THR A 148 10.04 -3.34 -16.65
CA THR A 148 8.77 -3.34 -17.38
C THR A 148 7.97 -4.62 -17.15
N LYS A 149 8.64 -5.76 -17.15
CA LYS A 149 7.99 -7.06 -16.93
C LYS A 149 7.52 -7.23 -15.49
N ALA A 150 8.33 -6.82 -14.51
CA ALA A 150 7.91 -6.81 -13.11
C ALA A 150 6.72 -5.86 -12.88
N TRP A 151 6.72 -4.72 -13.60
CA TRP A 151 5.61 -3.78 -13.61
C TRP A 151 4.32 -4.41 -14.19
N ASP A 152 4.39 -5.04 -15.34
CA ASP A 152 3.25 -5.72 -15.97
C ASP A 152 2.66 -6.79 -15.02
N LYS A 153 3.50 -7.59 -14.37
CA LYS A 153 3.07 -8.56 -13.35
C LYS A 153 2.29 -7.90 -12.20
N MET A 154 2.78 -6.73 -11.70
CA MET A 154 2.08 -6.00 -10.63
C MET A 154 0.73 -5.44 -11.07
N LEU A 155 0.60 -5.02 -12.34
CA LEU A 155 -0.66 -4.52 -12.88
C LEU A 155 -1.66 -5.64 -13.11
N GLU A 156 -1.25 -6.73 -13.75
CA GLU A 156 -2.10 -7.87 -14.09
C GLU A 156 -2.65 -8.59 -12.84
N SER A 157 -1.82 -8.68 -11.80
CA SER A 157 -2.20 -9.36 -10.55
C SER A 157 -2.76 -8.42 -9.48
N ASP A 158 -2.83 -7.13 -9.76
CA ASP A 158 -3.17 -6.06 -8.81
C ASP A 158 -2.30 -6.06 -7.53
N PHE A 159 -1.08 -6.57 -7.63
CA PHE A 159 -0.14 -6.59 -6.52
C PHE A 159 0.61 -5.26 -6.40
N THR A 160 0.83 -4.80 -5.18
CA THR A 160 1.57 -3.57 -4.91
C THR A 160 3.07 -3.82 -4.69
N GLY A 161 3.51 -5.09 -4.77
CA GLY A 161 4.93 -5.46 -4.70
C GLY A 161 5.13 -6.97 -4.87
N LEU A 162 6.32 -7.32 -5.31
CA LEU A 162 6.74 -8.70 -5.60
C LEU A 162 8.03 -9.02 -4.84
N PRO A 163 8.11 -10.18 -4.16
CA PRO A 163 9.39 -10.71 -3.71
C PRO A 163 10.30 -10.96 -4.91
N VAL A 164 11.58 -10.64 -4.75
CA VAL A 164 12.60 -10.91 -5.75
C VAL A 164 13.38 -12.14 -5.31
N VAL A 165 13.42 -13.16 -6.16
CA VAL A 165 14.08 -14.44 -5.86
C VAL A 165 15.23 -14.71 -6.84
N ASN A 166 16.28 -15.33 -6.35
CA ASN A 166 17.36 -15.82 -7.21
C ASN A 166 17.00 -17.15 -7.88
N ASP A 167 17.90 -17.69 -8.72
CA ASP A 167 17.71 -18.96 -9.43
C ASP A 167 17.53 -20.17 -8.51
N LYS A 168 17.91 -20.05 -7.25
CA LYS A 168 17.71 -21.09 -6.23
C LYS A 168 16.35 -20.96 -5.54
N GLY A 169 15.55 -19.95 -5.85
CA GLY A 169 14.27 -19.65 -5.16
C GLY A 169 14.44 -19.03 -3.78
N GLU A 170 15.63 -18.49 -3.48
CA GLU A 170 15.93 -17.77 -2.25
C GLU A 170 15.53 -16.30 -2.43
N PRO A 171 14.77 -15.71 -1.51
CA PRO A 171 14.38 -14.32 -1.64
C PRO A 171 15.56 -13.40 -1.32
N VAL A 172 15.84 -12.48 -2.25
CA VAL A 172 17.00 -11.58 -2.18
C VAL A 172 16.61 -10.11 -2.04
N GLY A 173 15.32 -9.77 -2.24
CA GLY A 173 14.81 -8.41 -2.12
C GLY A 173 13.31 -8.35 -2.31
N MET A 174 12.79 -7.11 -2.30
CA MET A 174 11.40 -6.79 -2.55
C MET A 174 11.35 -5.62 -3.53
N ILE A 175 10.51 -5.72 -4.57
CA ILE A 175 10.22 -4.59 -5.46
C ILE A 175 8.77 -4.18 -5.29
N THR A 176 8.50 -2.88 -5.08
CA THR A 176 7.16 -2.37 -4.84
C THR A 176 6.81 -1.25 -5.82
N ARG A 177 5.50 -0.98 -5.97
CA ARG A 177 5.02 0.19 -6.72
C ARG A 177 5.60 1.50 -6.17
N PHE A 178 5.85 1.56 -4.87
CA PHE A 178 6.45 2.75 -4.24
C PHE A 178 7.91 2.94 -4.64
N ASP A 179 8.70 1.87 -4.77
CA ASP A 179 10.09 1.94 -5.25
C ASP A 179 10.14 2.51 -6.67
N ILE A 180 9.21 2.09 -7.51
CA ILE A 180 9.05 2.59 -8.88
C ILE A 180 8.68 4.08 -8.88
N LEU A 181 7.70 4.48 -8.05
CA LEU A 181 7.25 5.86 -7.91
C LEU A 181 8.38 6.77 -7.42
N LYS A 182 9.11 6.35 -6.39
CA LYS A 182 10.22 7.09 -5.77
C LYS A 182 11.32 7.43 -6.77
N ARG A 183 11.59 6.55 -7.71
CA ARG A 183 12.59 6.75 -8.77
C ARG A 183 12.07 7.53 -9.98
N GLY A 184 10.82 8.01 -9.94
CA GLY A 184 10.23 8.79 -11.03
C GLY A 184 9.91 7.96 -12.29
N TRP A 185 9.82 6.64 -12.17
CA TRP A 185 9.63 5.70 -13.25
C TRP A 185 8.16 5.51 -13.69
N ALA A 186 7.26 6.38 -13.32
CA ALA A 186 5.89 6.40 -13.82
C ALA A 186 5.77 6.67 -15.34
N ARG A 187 6.84 6.42 -16.11
CA ARG A 187 6.96 6.72 -17.55
C ARG A 187 6.84 5.49 -18.46
N ILE A 188 6.34 4.37 -17.96
CA ILE A 188 6.22 3.16 -18.76
C ILE A 188 4.78 3.04 -19.27
N GLY A 189 4.44 3.76 -20.31
CA GLY A 189 3.13 3.66 -20.98
C GLY A 189 3.22 3.85 -22.48
N LYS A 190 2.49 3.02 -23.20
CA LYS A 190 2.51 2.81 -24.65
C LYS A 190 1.62 3.77 -25.46
N GLU A 191 1.26 4.96 -24.99
CA GLU A 191 0.20 5.74 -25.68
C GLU A 191 0.57 7.16 -26.08
N ASP A 192 1.59 7.39 -26.82
CA ASP A 192 1.60 8.57 -27.70
C ASP A 192 2.64 8.49 -28.82
N GLY A 193 2.71 7.46 -29.63
CA GLY A 193 3.46 7.48 -30.90
C GLY A 193 4.91 8.04 -30.87
N SER A 194 5.33 8.62 -29.78
CA SER A 194 6.71 9.03 -29.56
C SER A 194 7.52 7.78 -29.27
N LYS A 195 8.54 7.53 -30.08
CA LYS A 195 9.53 6.48 -29.86
C LYS A 195 9.79 6.41 -28.36
N ILE A 196 9.36 5.31 -27.74
CA ILE A 196 9.81 4.94 -26.40
C ILE A 196 11.31 5.10 -26.48
N ARG A 197 11.87 6.16 -25.85
CA ARG A 197 13.26 6.11 -25.50
C ARG A 197 13.33 4.88 -24.62
N GLU A 198 13.87 3.82 -25.16
CA GLU A 198 14.19 2.62 -24.41
C GLU A 198 14.81 3.09 -23.12
N ALA A 199 14.03 3.02 -22.04
CA ALA A 199 14.62 3.22 -20.73
C ALA A 199 15.78 2.21 -20.70
N PRO A 200 17.02 2.64 -20.54
CA PRO A 200 18.14 1.76 -20.63
C PRO A 200 17.84 0.59 -19.72
N HIS A 201 18.02 -0.64 -20.19
CA HIS A 201 17.76 -1.94 -19.57
C HIS A 201 17.79 -1.91 -18.04
N LEU A 202 16.75 -1.31 -17.42
CA LEU A 202 16.66 -1.22 -15.99
C LEU A 202 16.10 -2.53 -15.48
N HIS A 203 16.91 -3.24 -14.73
CA HIS A 203 16.55 -4.48 -14.11
C HIS A 203 16.05 -4.24 -12.68
N VAL A 204 15.32 -5.21 -12.15
CA VAL A 204 14.71 -5.16 -10.83
C VAL A 204 15.77 -4.94 -9.74
N ASP A 205 16.97 -5.51 -9.85
CA ASP A 205 18.07 -5.36 -8.89
C ASP A 205 18.49 -3.91 -8.63
N LYS A 206 18.25 -3.00 -9.58
CA LYS A 206 18.58 -1.57 -9.45
C LYS A 206 17.57 -0.78 -8.63
N LEU A 207 16.36 -1.32 -8.45
CA LEU A 207 15.26 -0.64 -7.76
C LEU A 207 14.76 -1.38 -6.53
N MET A 208 14.95 -2.70 -6.44
CA MET A 208 14.48 -3.49 -5.30
C MET A 208 15.09 -3.01 -3.98
N SER A 209 14.32 -3.12 -2.93
CA SER A 209 14.78 -2.89 -1.56
C SER A 209 15.49 -4.14 -1.04
N THR A 210 16.66 -3.95 -0.40
CA THR A 210 17.46 -4.98 0.26
C THR A 210 17.98 -4.44 1.59
N PRO A 211 18.24 -5.28 2.60
CA PRO A 211 17.94 -6.72 2.67
C PRO A 211 16.44 -6.99 2.70
N ILE A 212 16.05 -8.23 2.41
CA ILE A 212 14.66 -8.65 2.55
C ILE A 212 14.34 -8.87 4.03
N PHE A 213 13.14 -8.44 4.45
CA PHE A 213 12.57 -8.82 5.73
C PHE A 213 11.72 -10.07 5.55
N SER A 214 11.95 -11.07 6.37
CA SER A 214 11.26 -12.35 6.29
C SER A 214 10.87 -12.90 7.66
N LEU A 215 9.85 -13.74 7.65
CA LEU A 215 9.39 -14.56 8.77
C LEU A 215 9.43 -16.02 8.34
N THR A 216 9.38 -16.92 9.32
CA THR A 216 9.16 -18.35 9.09
C THR A 216 7.67 -18.68 9.16
N PRO A 217 7.22 -19.84 8.63
CA PRO A 217 5.83 -20.28 8.77
C PRO A 217 5.33 -20.37 10.21
N GLU A 218 6.22 -20.64 11.17
CA GLU A 218 5.95 -20.83 12.59
C GLU A 218 5.91 -19.51 13.38
N ASP A 219 6.40 -18.41 12.80
CA ASP A 219 6.34 -17.11 13.45
C ASP A 219 4.90 -16.68 13.72
N SER A 220 4.72 -15.83 14.73
CA SER A 220 3.39 -15.40 15.17
C SER A 220 2.86 -14.20 14.39
N LEU A 221 1.53 -14.04 14.37
CA LEU A 221 0.85 -12.84 13.91
C LEU A 221 1.41 -11.57 14.60
N GLN A 222 1.70 -11.64 15.89
CA GLN A 222 2.28 -10.52 16.64
C GLN A 222 3.65 -10.13 16.08
N SER A 223 4.54 -11.10 15.84
CA SER A 223 5.87 -10.86 15.25
C SER A 223 5.78 -10.15 13.88
N ALA A 224 4.79 -10.52 13.06
CA ALA A 224 4.55 -9.89 11.78
C ALA A 224 4.10 -8.43 11.93
N ILE A 225 3.17 -8.15 12.84
CA ILE A 225 2.71 -6.79 13.15
C ILE A 225 3.87 -5.92 13.63
N GLU A 226 4.65 -6.41 14.59
CA GLU A 226 5.82 -5.70 15.12
C GLU A 226 6.87 -5.43 14.05
N MET A 227 7.14 -6.39 13.18
CA MET A 227 8.07 -6.22 12.07
C MET A 227 7.57 -5.15 11.07
N MET A 228 6.29 -5.17 10.70
CA MET A 228 5.70 -4.17 9.81
C MET A 228 5.77 -2.76 10.38
N LEU A 229 5.53 -2.60 11.68
CA LEU A 229 5.64 -1.31 12.37
C LEU A 229 7.09 -0.84 12.43
N LYS A 230 7.99 -1.69 12.90
CA LYS A 230 9.40 -1.35 13.11
C LYS A 230 10.12 -0.98 11.83
N GLN A 231 9.81 -1.67 10.72
CA GLN A 231 10.48 -1.50 9.45
C GLN A 231 9.70 -0.62 8.45
N ASP A 232 8.51 -0.13 8.83
CA ASP A 232 7.55 0.59 7.96
C ASP A 232 7.31 -0.11 6.60
N ILE A 233 7.14 -1.43 6.65
CA ILE A 233 6.91 -2.23 5.45
C ILE A 233 5.45 -2.68 5.36
N GLY A 234 4.94 -2.89 4.14
CA GLY A 234 3.55 -3.30 3.88
C GLY A 234 3.38 -4.79 3.66
N ARG A 235 4.49 -5.54 3.53
CA ARG A 235 4.48 -6.99 3.31
C ARG A 235 5.79 -7.62 3.73
N ILE A 236 5.71 -8.91 4.06
CA ILE A 236 6.82 -9.70 4.57
C ILE A 236 6.84 -11.01 3.80
N SER A 237 7.99 -11.41 3.32
CA SER A 237 8.19 -12.73 2.71
C SER A 237 8.20 -13.80 3.79
N VAL A 238 7.59 -14.95 3.51
CA VAL A 238 7.66 -16.11 4.38
C VAL A 238 8.66 -17.11 3.80
N VAL A 239 9.66 -17.49 4.60
CA VAL A 239 10.81 -18.27 4.17
C VAL A 239 10.92 -19.53 5.03
N ASP A 240 11.02 -20.66 4.35
CA ASP A 240 11.31 -21.94 4.99
C ASP A 240 12.53 -22.58 4.34
N HIS A 241 13.49 -23.05 5.15
CA HIS A 241 14.76 -23.62 4.69
C HIS A 241 15.45 -22.79 3.59
N GLY A 242 15.42 -21.45 3.71
CA GLY A 242 16.02 -20.50 2.77
C GLY A 242 15.21 -20.28 1.49
N LYS A 243 14.03 -20.88 1.33
CA LYS A 243 13.17 -20.76 0.16
C LYS A 243 11.94 -19.92 0.48
N LEU A 244 11.50 -19.14 -0.51
CA LEU A 244 10.24 -18.43 -0.43
C LEU A 244 9.07 -19.43 -0.47
N VAL A 245 8.27 -19.48 0.59
CA VAL A 245 7.10 -20.35 0.71
C VAL A 245 5.77 -19.59 0.80
N GLY A 246 5.83 -18.29 1.06
CA GLY A 246 4.63 -17.47 1.19
C GLY A 246 4.92 -15.98 1.29
N ILE A 247 3.86 -15.22 1.42
CA ILE A 247 3.88 -13.77 1.67
C ILE A 247 2.70 -13.41 2.54
N VAL A 248 2.89 -12.45 3.44
CA VAL A 248 1.81 -11.81 4.21
C VAL A 248 1.84 -10.31 3.99
N ASP A 249 0.67 -9.68 3.95
CA ASP A 249 0.53 -8.24 3.88
C ASP A 249 -0.32 -7.67 5.02
N ARG A 250 -0.48 -6.35 5.04
CA ARG A 250 -1.25 -5.66 6.10
C ARG A 250 -2.70 -6.11 6.17
N TYR A 251 -3.30 -6.51 5.03
CA TYR A 251 -4.70 -6.98 5.01
C TYR A 251 -4.82 -8.38 5.58
N ASP A 252 -3.86 -9.26 5.33
CA ASP A 252 -3.81 -10.60 5.94
C ASP A 252 -3.73 -10.47 7.46
N LEU A 253 -2.88 -9.56 7.96
CA LEU A 253 -2.70 -9.35 9.39
C LEU A 253 -3.93 -8.74 10.06
N ILE A 254 -4.51 -7.66 9.47
CA ILE A 254 -5.68 -7.02 10.08
C ILE A 254 -6.90 -7.94 10.03
N ARG A 255 -7.09 -8.69 8.95
CA ARG A 255 -8.15 -9.70 8.83
C ARG A 255 -8.01 -10.77 9.91
N SER A 256 -6.80 -11.29 10.08
CA SER A 256 -6.52 -12.27 11.12
C SER A 256 -6.75 -11.72 12.53
N TYR A 257 -6.37 -10.47 12.78
CA TYR A 257 -6.60 -9.78 14.05
C TYR A 257 -8.10 -9.62 14.36
N LEU A 258 -8.91 -9.34 13.33
CA LEU A 258 -10.37 -9.25 13.43
C LEU A 258 -11.06 -10.62 13.59
N GLY A 259 -10.34 -11.72 13.50
CA GLY A 259 -10.90 -13.07 13.54
C GLY A 259 -11.59 -13.51 12.25
N GLU A 260 -11.42 -12.76 11.17
CA GLU A 260 -11.95 -13.13 9.86
C GLU A 260 -11.01 -14.18 9.20
N ARG A 261 -11.61 -15.11 8.45
CA ARG A 261 -10.86 -16.07 7.63
C ARG A 261 -10.72 -15.54 6.19
N LYS A 262 -9.61 -15.96 5.56
CA LYS A 262 -9.30 -15.61 4.16
C LYS A 262 -10.25 -16.34 3.19
#